data_28455a505acf8c09ccb8a6161ccdea80
#
_entry.id   28455a505acf8c09ccb8a6161ccdea80
#
_cell.length_a   1.000
_cell.length_b   1.000
_cell.length_c   1.000
_cell.angle_alpha   90.00
_cell.angle_beta   90.00
_cell.angle_gamma   90.00
#
_symmetry.space_group_name_H-M   'P 1'
#
loop_
_entity.id
_entity.type
_entity.pdbx_description
1 polymer ?
#
loop_
_entity_poly.entity_id
_entity_poly.type
_entity_poly.pdbx_seq_one_letter_code
_entity_poly.pdbx_strand_id
1 'polypeptide(L)'
;MKDAIKFVKKCEKCQKHAPLIHQHSEPYHSVVSPWPFARWGLDIIGKLPLAKPGKCFVLLATDYFTNWVEAESYSSVTTNDVISFIWKFIICRFGLPNSLTMDNGTQFNNLKVEGFCEMYGIRVNYSPVYHPQANGMAEATNKAVVGNMRRNLEDKKGAWLEELPKVLWAQRTTKKRVTDESPFALVFGTEAILPTEAGLPTLTTLFAENVEENQR
;
A
#
# COMPACT_ATOMS: atom_id res chain seq x y z
N MET A 1 -19.25 -10.35 -13.50
CA MET A 1 -18.82 -11.13 -12.32
C MET A 1 -18.49 -12.61 -12.63
N LYS A 2 -19.36 -13.36 -13.34
CA LYS A 2 -19.13 -14.77 -13.70
C LYS A 2 -17.87 -15.00 -14.55
N ASP A 3 -17.55 -14.08 -15.45
CA ASP A 3 -16.39 -14.21 -16.36
C ASP A 3 -15.05 -13.94 -15.66
N ALA A 4 -15.03 -12.99 -14.69
CA ALA A 4 -13.86 -12.75 -13.85
C ALA A 4 -13.53 -13.98 -12.99
N ILE A 5 -14.54 -14.65 -12.43
CA ILE A 5 -14.35 -15.88 -11.66
C ILE A 5 -13.80 -17.01 -12.55
N LYS A 6 -14.33 -17.16 -13.78
CA LYS A 6 -13.81 -18.15 -14.75
C LYS A 6 -12.37 -17.86 -15.14
N PHE A 7 -12.02 -16.58 -15.33
CA PHE A 7 -10.65 -16.17 -15.66
C PHE A 7 -9.68 -16.51 -14.51
N VAL A 8 -10.01 -16.11 -13.27
CA VAL A 8 -9.17 -16.39 -12.10
C VAL A 8 -8.93 -17.88 -11.91
N LYS A 9 -9.95 -18.73 -12.07
CA LYS A 9 -9.82 -20.19 -11.96
C LYS A 9 -8.88 -20.82 -12.99
N LYS A 10 -8.69 -20.20 -14.16
CA LYS A 10 -7.81 -20.68 -15.23
C LYS A 10 -6.44 -19.98 -15.25
N CYS A 11 -6.29 -18.90 -14.53
CA CYS A 11 -5.06 -18.13 -14.49
C CYS A 11 -4.03 -18.83 -13.58
N GLU A 12 -2.98 -19.39 -14.15
CA GLU A 12 -1.91 -20.09 -13.44
C GLU A 12 -1.28 -19.21 -12.31
N LYS A 13 -1.09 -17.92 -12.59
CA LYS A 13 -0.55 -16.94 -11.62
C LYS A 13 -1.49 -16.73 -10.45
N CYS A 14 -2.80 -16.59 -10.71
CA CYS A 14 -3.78 -16.45 -9.65
C CYS A 14 -3.85 -17.71 -8.78
N GLN A 15 -3.70 -18.90 -9.37
CA GLN A 15 -3.70 -20.16 -8.63
C GLN A 15 -2.41 -20.34 -7.82
N LYS A 16 -1.25 -20.04 -8.38
CA LYS A 16 0.06 -20.15 -7.71
C LYS A 16 0.17 -19.24 -6.47
N HIS A 17 -0.49 -18.10 -6.48
CA HIS A 17 -0.50 -17.13 -5.38
C HIS A 17 -1.82 -17.10 -4.60
N ALA A 18 -2.66 -18.12 -4.77
CA ALA A 18 -3.89 -18.24 -3.98
C ALA A 18 -3.56 -18.48 -2.50
N PRO A 19 -4.21 -17.77 -1.56
CA PRO A 19 -4.03 -18.06 -0.15
C PRO A 19 -4.51 -19.48 0.17
N LEU A 20 -3.76 -20.22 0.97
CA LEU A 20 -4.13 -21.56 1.45
C LEU A 20 -5.38 -21.46 2.36
N ILE A 21 -6.50 -22.07 1.90
CA ILE A 21 -7.83 -21.96 2.55
C ILE A 21 -8.00 -23.03 3.64
N HIS A 22 -7.04 -23.23 4.53
CA HIS A 22 -7.16 -24.22 5.60
C HIS A 22 -6.96 -23.65 7.01
N GLN A 23 -7.43 -22.42 7.26
CA GLN A 23 -7.50 -21.89 8.62
C GLN A 23 -8.95 -21.67 9.04
N HIS A 24 -9.32 -22.21 10.22
CA HIS A 24 -10.58 -21.86 10.87
C HIS A 24 -10.66 -20.34 11.05
N SER A 25 -11.82 -19.77 10.67
CA SER A 25 -12.09 -18.34 10.89
C SER A 25 -12.35 -18.10 12.37
N GLU A 26 -11.35 -17.56 13.07
CA GLU A 26 -11.58 -16.96 14.38
C GLU A 26 -12.12 -15.52 14.22
N PRO A 27 -12.91 -15.02 15.19
CA PRO A 27 -13.45 -13.66 15.11
C PRO A 27 -12.30 -12.65 15.10
N TYR A 28 -12.22 -11.86 14.03
CA TYR A 28 -11.23 -10.82 13.84
C TYR A 28 -11.45 -9.67 14.81
N HIS A 29 -10.51 -9.39 15.68
CA HIS A 29 -10.44 -8.10 16.35
C HIS A 29 -9.94 -7.06 15.34
N SER A 30 -10.87 -6.25 14.84
CA SER A 30 -10.58 -5.18 13.91
C SER A 30 -9.71 -4.13 14.61
N VAL A 31 -8.44 -4.01 14.22
CA VAL A 31 -7.63 -2.82 14.54
C VAL A 31 -8.13 -1.69 13.65
N VAL A 32 -9.09 -0.95 14.15
CA VAL A 32 -9.63 0.21 13.45
C VAL A 32 -8.61 1.35 13.59
N SER A 33 -8.11 1.85 12.47
CA SER A 33 -7.41 3.14 12.47
C SER A 33 -8.43 4.24 12.72
N PRO A 34 -8.24 5.13 13.71
CA PRO A 34 -9.28 6.08 14.11
C PRO A 34 -9.51 7.21 13.08
N TRP A 35 -8.49 7.56 12.30
CA TRP A 35 -8.54 8.57 11.22
C TRP A 35 -7.46 8.29 10.18
N PRO A 36 -7.51 8.94 8.99
CA PRO A 36 -6.49 8.81 7.94
C PRO A 36 -5.07 9.08 8.47
N PHE A 37 -4.12 8.27 8.02
CA PHE A 37 -2.68 8.40 8.31
C PHE A 37 -2.25 8.20 9.76
N ALA A 38 -3.19 7.83 10.66
CA ALA A 38 -2.85 7.56 12.05
C ALA A 38 -2.03 6.27 12.24
N ARG A 39 -2.22 5.28 11.37
CA ARG A 39 -1.57 3.98 11.48
C ARG A 39 -1.11 3.47 10.13
N TRP A 40 0.19 3.14 10.04
CA TRP A 40 0.78 2.61 8.83
C TRP A 40 1.35 1.20 9.06
N GLY A 41 1.19 0.35 8.05
CA GLY A 41 1.90 -0.92 7.95
C GLY A 41 3.07 -0.79 6.99
N LEU A 42 4.28 -1.13 7.42
CA LEU A 42 5.47 -1.18 6.59
C LEU A 42 5.78 -2.62 6.21
N ASP A 43 6.21 -2.84 4.97
CA ASP A 43 6.56 -4.16 4.44
C ASP A 43 7.64 -4.04 3.36
N ILE A 44 8.35 -5.12 3.10
CA ILE A 44 9.35 -5.19 2.04
C ILE A 44 8.96 -6.25 1.02
N ILE A 45 8.79 -5.82 -0.22
CA ILE A 45 8.68 -6.75 -1.35
C ILE A 45 10.09 -7.03 -1.88
N GLY A 46 10.47 -8.29 -1.92
CA GLY A 46 11.75 -8.75 -2.45
C GLY A 46 11.88 -10.27 -2.40
N LYS A 47 12.80 -10.86 -3.07
CA LYS A 47 13.73 -10.32 -4.04
C LYS A 47 13.07 -10.29 -5.43
N LEU A 48 12.86 -9.11 -6.01
CA LEU A 48 12.32 -8.94 -7.35
C LEU A 48 13.43 -9.19 -8.41
N PRO A 49 13.07 -9.46 -9.68
CA PRO A 49 14.03 -9.50 -10.76
C PRO A 49 14.88 -8.23 -10.78
N LEU A 50 16.18 -8.39 -10.99
CA LEU A 50 17.12 -7.26 -10.98
C LEU A 50 16.76 -6.24 -12.06
N ALA A 51 16.40 -5.02 -11.65
CA ALA A 51 16.17 -3.89 -12.54
C ALA A 51 17.37 -2.96 -12.56
N LYS A 52 17.62 -2.28 -13.69
CA LYS A 52 18.67 -1.25 -13.77
C LYS A 52 18.21 0.00 -12.99
N PRO A 53 19.06 0.63 -12.16
CA PRO A 53 20.47 0.41 -11.87
C PRO A 53 20.76 -0.51 -10.65
N GLY A 54 20.30 -1.73 -10.64
CA GLY A 54 20.63 -2.69 -9.57
C GLY A 54 19.58 -2.80 -8.46
N LYS A 55 18.35 -2.32 -8.69
CA LYS A 55 17.24 -2.39 -7.75
C LYS A 55 16.58 -3.78 -7.76
N CYS A 56 16.24 -4.32 -6.59
CA CYS A 56 15.54 -5.60 -6.46
C CYS A 56 14.61 -5.69 -5.23
N PHE A 57 14.47 -4.62 -4.46
CA PHE A 57 13.55 -4.53 -3.34
C PHE A 57 12.66 -3.30 -3.47
N VAL A 58 11.47 -3.39 -2.90
CA VAL A 58 10.56 -2.26 -2.71
C VAL A 58 10.17 -2.21 -1.25
N LEU A 59 10.49 -1.13 -0.56
CA LEU A 59 9.94 -0.80 0.74
C LEU A 59 8.63 -0.06 0.51
N LEU A 60 7.57 -0.49 1.17
CA LEU A 60 6.25 0.12 1.04
C LEU A 60 5.62 0.40 2.41
N ALA A 61 4.76 1.40 2.45
CA ALA A 61 3.90 1.70 3.59
C ALA A 61 2.45 1.81 3.12
N THR A 62 1.54 1.21 3.89
CA THR A 62 0.09 1.27 3.64
C THR A 62 -0.59 1.91 4.83
N ASP A 63 -1.36 2.97 4.61
CA ASP A 63 -2.25 3.52 5.65
C ASP A 63 -3.44 2.59 5.87
N TYR A 64 -3.71 2.23 7.11
CA TYR A 64 -4.76 1.27 7.46
C TYR A 64 -6.17 1.83 7.34
N PHE A 65 -6.35 3.14 7.33
CA PHE A 65 -7.66 3.74 7.17
C PHE A 65 -8.05 3.88 5.69
N THR A 66 -7.21 4.52 4.89
CA THR A 66 -7.52 4.84 3.49
C THR A 66 -7.06 3.76 2.50
N ASN A 67 -6.18 2.84 2.91
CA ASN A 67 -5.43 1.95 2.03
C ASN A 67 -4.52 2.69 1.04
N TRP A 68 -4.13 3.94 1.36
CA TRP A 68 -3.13 4.68 0.62
C TRP A 68 -1.78 3.99 0.72
N VAL A 69 -1.05 3.94 -0.39
CA VAL A 69 0.25 3.26 -0.46
C VAL A 69 1.33 4.23 -0.90
N GLU A 70 2.42 4.27 -0.14
CA GLU A 70 3.70 4.85 -0.55
C GLU A 70 4.72 3.74 -0.77
N ALA A 71 5.60 3.89 -1.74
CA ALA A 71 6.64 2.90 -2.02
C ALA A 71 7.87 3.52 -2.65
N GLU A 72 9.04 2.94 -2.36
CA GLU A 72 10.34 3.33 -2.91
C GLU A 72 11.17 2.06 -3.19
N SER A 73 11.98 2.11 -4.23
CA SER A 73 12.80 1.00 -4.70
C SER A 73 14.23 1.07 -4.18
N TYR A 74 14.81 -0.08 -3.82
CA TYR A 74 16.16 -0.20 -3.26
C TYR A 74 16.94 -1.36 -3.88
N SER A 75 18.28 -1.25 -3.88
CA SER A 75 19.17 -2.38 -4.18
C SER A 75 19.32 -3.32 -2.98
N SER A 76 19.31 -2.76 -1.77
CA SER A 76 19.18 -3.44 -0.48
C SER A 76 18.42 -2.52 0.45
N VAL A 77 17.73 -3.05 1.44
CA VAL A 77 17.00 -2.25 2.43
C VAL A 77 17.77 -2.30 3.74
N THR A 78 18.33 -1.17 4.14
CA THR A 78 19.03 -1.00 5.42
C THR A 78 18.14 -0.28 6.44
N THR A 79 18.55 -0.29 7.71
CA THR A 79 17.91 0.48 8.78
C THR A 79 17.81 1.98 8.45
N ASN A 80 18.87 2.55 7.87
CA ASN A 80 18.88 3.97 7.49
C ASN A 80 17.91 4.26 6.35
N ASP A 81 17.73 3.31 5.42
CA ASP A 81 16.73 3.44 4.35
C ASP A 81 15.31 3.43 4.92
N VAL A 82 15.04 2.58 5.92
CA VAL A 82 13.74 2.54 6.62
C VAL A 82 13.47 3.89 7.31
N ILE A 83 14.41 4.42 8.08
CA ILE A 83 14.26 5.71 8.76
C ILE A 83 14.06 6.85 7.73
N SER A 84 14.87 6.87 6.67
CA SER A 84 14.74 7.86 5.59
C SER A 84 13.39 7.77 4.88
N PHE A 85 12.87 6.56 4.68
CA PHE A 85 11.57 6.30 4.07
C PHE A 85 10.44 6.80 4.98
N ILE A 86 10.45 6.45 6.26
CA ILE A 86 9.45 6.94 7.23
C ILE A 86 9.42 8.47 7.24
N TRP A 87 10.59 9.10 7.27
CA TRP A 87 10.69 10.56 7.25
C TRP A 87 10.11 11.16 5.98
N LYS A 88 10.59 10.73 4.81
CA LYS A 88 10.27 11.36 3.51
C LYS A 88 8.86 11.05 3.03
N PHE A 89 8.41 9.80 3.18
CA PHE A 89 7.18 9.32 2.55
C PHE A 89 5.98 9.26 3.49
N ILE A 90 6.21 9.29 4.82
CA ILE A 90 5.14 9.32 5.80
C ILE A 90 5.11 10.69 6.48
N ILE A 91 6.13 11.02 7.28
CA ILE A 91 6.09 12.20 8.15
C ILE A 91 6.02 13.50 7.33
N CYS A 92 6.89 13.68 6.32
CA CYS A 92 6.91 14.91 5.51
C CYS A 92 5.68 15.09 4.61
N ARG A 93 4.91 14.02 4.37
CA ARG A 93 3.73 14.08 3.48
C ARG A 93 2.41 14.13 4.23
N PHE A 94 2.30 13.40 5.33
CA PHE A 94 1.04 13.15 6.02
C PHE A 94 1.06 13.53 7.50
N GLY A 95 2.20 13.96 8.03
CA GLY A 95 2.38 14.26 9.44
C GLY A 95 2.81 13.05 10.27
N LEU A 96 2.90 13.24 11.59
CA LEU A 96 3.33 12.20 12.52
C LEU A 96 2.23 11.16 12.72
N PRO A 97 2.49 9.88 12.41
CA PRO A 97 1.54 8.81 12.70
C PRO A 97 1.52 8.48 14.19
N ASN A 98 0.40 7.93 14.66
CA ASN A 98 0.29 7.42 16.02
C ASN A 98 1.08 6.11 16.19
N SER A 99 1.08 5.26 15.16
CA SER A 99 1.82 4.00 15.22
C SER A 99 2.23 3.48 13.85
N LEU A 100 3.33 2.72 13.85
CA LEU A 100 3.84 1.95 12.71
C LEU A 100 3.79 0.47 13.07
N THR A 101 3.30 -0.36 12.14
CA THR A 101 3.33 -1.82 12.25
C THR A 101 4.33 -2.36 11.23
N MET A 102 5.26 -3.20 11.68
CA MET A 102 6.35 -3.74 10.88
C MET A 102 6.52 -5.23 11.17
N ASP A 103 7.22 -5.95 10.30
CA ASP A 103 7.66 -7.30 10.60
C ASP A 103 8.89 -7.29 11.54
N ASN A 104 9.31 -8.49 12.00
CA ASN A 104 10.48 -8.66 12.87
C ASN A 104 11.82 -8.71 12.09
N GLY A 105 11.85 -8.24 10.84
CA GLY A 105 13.08 -8.18 10.06
C GLY A 105 14.12 -7.26 10.72
N THR A 106 15.41 -7.63 10.63
CA THR A 106 16.51 -6.90 11.28
C THR A 106 16.63 -5.44 10.84
N GLN A 107 16.14 -5.11 9.64
CA GLN A 107 16.08 -3.75 9.11
C GLN A 107 15.04 -2.88 9.84
N PHE A 108 14.00 -3.51 10.42
CA PHE A 108 12.95 -2.83 11.18
C PHE A 108 13.16 -2.95 12.69
N ASN A 109 13.40 -4.17 13.17
CA ASN A 109 13.54 -4.47 14.60
C ASN A 109 14.97 -4.20 15.06
N ASN A 110 15.26 -2.96 15.40
CA ASN A 110 16.54 -2.53 15.95
C ASN A 110 16.43 -1.18 16.68
N LEU A 111 17.38 -0.93 17.58
CA LEU A 111 17.41 0.25 18.45
C LEU A 111 17.42 1.59 17.70
N LYS A 112 17.90 1.64 16.45
CA LYS A 112 17.92 2.89 15.68
C LYS A 112 16.52 3.28 15.20
N VAL A 113 15.74 2.31 14.70
CA VAL A 113 14.35 2.55 14.29
C VAL A 113 13.49 2.87 15.50
N GLU A 114 13.65 2.11 16.59
CA GLU A 114 12.93 2.36 17.83
C GLU A 114 13.23 3.74 18.40
N GLY A 115 14.51 4.11 18.53
CA GLY A 115 14.90 5.43 19.03
C GLY A 115 14.44 6.58 18.13
N PHE A 116 14.42 6.39 16.80
CA PHE A 116 13.85 7.35 15.88
C PHE A 116 12.34 7.51 16.12
N CYS A 117 11.60 6.42 16.22
CA CYS A 117 10.16 6.46 16.48
C CYS A 117 9.84 7.07 17.84
N GLU A 118 10.58 6.71 18.88
CA GLU A 118 10.42 7.25 20.23
C GLU A 118 10.64 8.77 20.29
N MET A 119 11.66 9.28 19.57
CA MET A 119 11.93 10.72 19.46
C MET A 119 10.73 11.52 18.97
N TYR A 120 9.89 10.93 18.11
CA TYR A 120 8.69 11.57 17.56
C TYR A 120 7.39 11.09 18.21
N GLY A 121 7.45 10.30 19.29
CA GLY A 121 6.28 9.78 19.98
C GLY A 121 5.48 8.75 19.17
N ILE A 122 6.11 8.09 18.18
CA ILE A 122 5.48 7.09 17.31
C ILE A 122 5.59 5.72 17.95
N ARG A 123 4.47 5.03 18.17
CA ARG A 123 4.47 3.66 18.70
C ARG A 123 4.84 2.67 17.62
N VAL A 124 5.77 1.77 17.90
CA VAL A 124 6.13 0.66 17.02
C VAL A 124 5.44 -0.62 17.47
N ASN A 125 4.78 -1.31 16.53
CA ASN A 125 4.17 -2.61 16.74
C ASN A 125 4.83 -3.61 15.80
N TYR A 126 5.32 -4.72 16.35
CA TYR A 126 5.86 -5.82 15.54
C TYR A 126 4.80 -6.89 15.34
N SER A 127 4.54 -7.26 14.08
CA SER A 127 3.63 -8.37 13.77
C SER A 127 4.26 -9.68 14.18
N PRO A 128 3.63 -10.47 15.07
CA PRO A 128 4.16 -11.78 15.45
C PRO A 128 4.14 -12.74 14.25
N VAL A 129 5.22 -13.46 14.02
CA VAL A 129 5.40 -14.42 12.92
C VAL A 129 4.34 -15.55 12.97
N TYR A 130 3.80 -15.86 14.15
CA TYR A 130 2.95 -17.03 14.39
C TYR A 130 1.49 -16.73 14.77
N HIS A 131 1.08 -15.48 14.95
CA HIS A 131 -0.30 -15.12 15.29
C HIS A 131 -0.84 -14.01 14.40
N PRO A 132 -1.24 -14.31 13.13
CA PRO A 132 -1.84 -13.32 12.23
C PRO A 132 -3.23 -12.85 12.67
N GLN A 133 -3.75 -13.36 13.78
CA GLN A 133 -5.15 -13.20 14.20
C GLN A 133 -5.42 -11.90 15.00
N ALA A 134 -4.40 -11.29 15.58
CA ALA A 134 -4.59 -10.12 16.46
C ALA A 134 -4.90 -8.80 15.71
N ASN A 135 -4.58 -8.69 14.41
CA ASN A 135 -4.72 -7.48 13.60
C ASN A 135 -5.64 -7.66 12.37
N GLY A 136 -6.55 -8.56 12.42
CA GLY A 136 -7.41 -9.16 11.43
C GLY A 136 -7.64 -8.41 10.10
N MET A 137 -8.45 -7.34 10.06
CA MET A 137 -8.90 -6.79 8.78
C MET A 137 -7.88 -5.85 8.12
N ALA A 138 -7.24 -4.98 8.89
CA ALA A 138 -6.22 -4.05 8.38
C ALA A 138 -4.97 -4.80 7.87
N GLU A 139 -4.53 -5.82 8.60
CA GLU A 139 -3.40 -6.66 8.20
C GLU A 139 -3.72 -7.53 6.99
N ALA A 140 -4.93 -8.09 6.91
CA ALA A 140 -5.39 -8.83 5.74
C ALA A 140 -5.47 -7.93 4.50
N THR A 141 -5.93 -6.68 4.66
CA THR A 141 -5.96 -5.70 3.58
C THR A 141 -4.55 -5.30 3.16
N ASN A 142 -3.64 -5.05 4.12
CA ASN A 142 -2.24 -4.77 3.81
C ASN A 142 -1.59 -5.93 3.05
N LYS A 143 -1.77 -7.17 3.50
CA LYS A 143 -1.28 -8.37 2.80
C LYS A 143 -1.86 -8.48 1.38
N ALA A 144 -3.13 -8.14 1.19
CA ALA A 144 -3.75 -8.12 -0.14
C ALA A 144 -3.14 -7.04 -1.04
N VAL A 145 -2.88 -5.84 -0.50
CA VAL A 145 -2.20 -4.74 -1.21
C VAL A 145 -0.80 -5.16 -1.62
N VAL A 146 0.01 -5.63 -0.66
CA VAL A 146 1.38 -6.12 -0.88
C VAL A 146 1.40 -7.23 -1.93
N GLY A 147 0.50 -8.23 -1.79
CA GLY A 147 0.39 -9.35 -2.72
C GLY A 147 -0.01 -8.92 -4.14
N ASN A 148 -0.89 -7.93 -4.28
CA ASN A 148 -1.25 -7.36 -5.58
C ASN A 148 -0.08 -6.60 -6.21
N MET A 149 0.59 -5.76 -5.45
CA MET A 149 1.78 -5.05 -5.92
C MET A 149 2.87 -6.02 -6.35
N ARG A 150 3.17 -7.01 -5.52
CA ARG A 150 4.17 -8.03 -5.82
C ARG A 150 3.89 -8.73 -7.14
N ARG A 151 2.66 -9.22 -7.36
CA ARG A 151 2.27 -9.87 -8.62
C ARG A 151 2.46 -8.97 -9.83
N ASN A 152 2.00 -7.70 -9.72
CA ASN A 152 2.11 -6.75 -10.83
C ASN A 152 3.57 -6.41 -11.17
N LEU A 153 4.45 -6.35 -10.18
CA LEU A 153 5.86 -6.03 -10.38
C LEU A 153 6.67 -7.24 -10.87
N GLU A 154 6.42 -8.45 -10.33
CA GLU A 154 7.09 -9.68 -10.77
C GLU A 154 6.85 -9.98 -12.23
N ASP A 155 5.64 -9.72 -12.74
CA ASP A 155 5.27 -9.92 -14.15
C ASP A 155 6.08 -9.08 -15.14
N LYS A 156 6.56 -7.92 -14.69
CA LYS A 156 7.29 -6.96 -15.54
C LYS A 156 8.79 -7.25 -15.65
N LYS A 157 9.27 -8.31 -15.01
CA LYS A 157 10.70 -8.70 -14.99
C LYS A 157 11.60 -7.51 -14.68
N GLY A 158 12.63 -7.23 -15.50
CA GLY A 158 13.55 -6.10 -15.30
C GLY A 158 12.96 -4.70 -15.46
N ALA A 159 11.77 -4.56 -16.06
CA ALA A 159 11.07 -3.28 -16.27
C ALA A 159 10.17 -2.87 -15.09
N TRP A 160 10.09 -3.65 -14.02
CA TRP A 160 9.20 -3.38 -12.89
C TRP A 160 9.44 -2.01 -12.23
N LEU A 161 10.65 -1.50 -12.29
CA LEU A 161 10.99 -0.19 -11.73
C LEU A 161 10.25 0.94 -12.43
N GLU A 162 10.13 0.88 -13.75
CA GLU A 162 9.40 1.86 -14.58
C GLU A 162 7.88 1.72 -14.41
N GLU A 163 7.43 0.53 -14.05
CA GLU A 163 6.01 0.25 -13.83
C GLU A 163 5.54 0.58 -12.40
N LEU A 164 6.45 0.72 -11.44
CA LEU A 164 6.12 0.99 -10.04
C LEU A 164 5.20 2.21 -9.87
N PRO A 165 5.42 3.37 -10.54
CA PRO A 165 4.50 4.51 -10.44
C PRO A 165 3.10 4.19 -10.96
N LYS A 166 2.99 3.40 -12.04
CA LYS A 166 1.68 3.01 -12.61
C LYS A 166 0.93 2.04 -11.69
N VAL A 167 1.66 1.12 -11.05
CA VAL A 167 1.09 0.19 -10.07
C VAL A 167 0.60 0.96 -8.84
N LEU A 168 1.36 1.94 -8.35
CA LEU A 168 0.94 2.82 -7.25
C LEU A 168 -0.28 3.64 -7.63
N TRP A 169 -0.30 4.23 -8.84
CA TRP A 169 -1.44 4.95 -9.36
C TRP A 169 -2.70 4.09 -9.36
N ALA A 170 -2.64 2.92 -9.99
CA ALA A 170 -3.77 1.98 -10.03
C ALA A 170 -4.22 1.57 -8.62
N GLN A 171 -3.28 1.35 -7.68
CA GLN A 171 -3.61 1.00 -6.30
C GLN A 171 -4.34 2.12 -5.56
N ARG A 172 -3.98 3.38 -5.83
CA ARG A 172 -4.57 4.57 -5.21
C ARG A 172 -5.93 4.94 -5.79
N THR A 173 -6.16 4.71 -7.08
CA THR A 173 -7.37 5.14 -7.82
C THR A 173 -8.41 4.03 -8.02
N THR A 174 -8.09 2.78 -7.68
CA THR A 174 -9.05 1.68 -7.78
C THR A 174 -9.88 1.56 -6.51
N LYS A 175 -11.20 1.55 -6.65
CA LYS A 175 -12.15 1.32 -5.54
C LYS A 175 -11.86 0.03 -4.80
N LYS A 176 -11.89 0.09 -3.48
CA LYS A 176 -11.69 -1.05 -2.60
C LYS A 176 -13.03 -1.62 -2.20
N ARG A 177 -13.15 -2.94 -2.29
CA ARG A 177 -14.40 -3.64 -1.96
C ARG A 177 -14.90 -3.40 -0.52
N VAL A 178 -13.98 -3.15 0.40
CA VAL A 178 -14.30 -2.98 1.83
C VAL A 178 -14.88 -1.60 2.12
N THR A 179 -14.36 -0.56 1.47
CA THR A 179 -14.77 0.83 1.70
C THR A 179 -15.74 1.35 0.66
N ASP A 180 -15.89 0.64 -0.47
CA ASP A 180 -16.59 1.05 -1.69
C ASP A 180 -16.10 2.39 -2.28
N GLU A 181 -14.91 2.83 -1.83
CA GLU A 181 -14.25 4.05 -2.24
C GLU A 181 -12.81 3.77 -2.70
N SER A 182 -12.26 4.68 -3.51
CA SER A 182 -10.83 4.65 -3.82
C SER A 182 -10.01 5.23 -2.66
N PRO A 183 -8.76 4.79 -2.46
CA PRO A 183 -7.85 5.45 -1.53
C PRO A 183 -7.68 6.94 -1.84
N PHE A 184 -7.70 7.32 -3.11
CA PHE A 184 -7.61 8.71 -3.54
C PHE A 184 -8.81 9.53 -3.04
N ALA A 185 -10.03 9.02 -3.22
CA ALA A 185 -11.23 9.70 -2.75
C ALA A 185 -11.26 9.83 -1.21
N LEU A 186 -10.82 8.79 -0.48
CA LEU A 186 -10.72 8.83 0.98
C LEU A 186 -9.69 9.85 1.49
N VAL A 187 -8.65 10.15 0.70
CA VAL A 187 -7.59 11.11 1.07
C VAL A 187 -7.96 12.53 0.67
N PHE A 188 -8.48 12.73 -0.54
CA PHE A 188 -8.68 14.06 -1.13
C PHE A 188 -10.14 14.51 -1.17
N GLY A 189 -11.08 13.63 -0.81
CA GLY A 189 -12.52 13.94 -0.84
C GLY A 189 -13.15 13.91 -2.22
N THR A 190 -12.39 13.57 -3.27
CA THR A 190 -12.86 13.48 -4.65
C THR A 190 -12.11 12.38 -5.40
N GLU A 191 -12.73 11.82 -6.45
CA GLU A 191 -12.05 10.84 -7.30
C GLU A 191 -10.98 11.49 -8.16
N ALA A 192 -9.94 10.73 -8.48
CA ALA A 192 -8.90 11.17 -9.40
C ALA A 192 -9.45 11.24 -10.83
N ILE A 193 -9.08 12.28 -11.56
CA ILE A 193 -9.29 12.35 -13.01
C ILE A 193 -8.29 11.40 -13.66
N LEU A 194 -8.78 10.38 -14.34
CA LEU A 194 -7.93 9.41 -15.01
C LEU A 194 -7.42 9.96 -16.36
N PRO A 195 -6.22 9.59 -16.83
CA PRO A 195 -5.69 10.05 -18.12
C PRO A 195 -6.61 9.73 -19.31
N THR A 196 -7.42 8.66 -19.22
CA THR A 196 -8.42 8.29 -20.22
C THR A 196 -9.62 9.22 -20.21
N GLU A 197 -9.87 9.96 -19.14
CA GLU A 197 -10.97 10.92 -18.99
C GLU A 197 -10.56 12.34 -19.40
N ALA A 198 -9.27 12.63 -19.51
CA ALA A 198 -8.75 13.96 -19.85
C ALA A 198 -9.17 14.46 -21.26
N GLY A 199 -9.69 13.57 -22.12
CA GLY A 199 -10.23 13.90 -23.43
C GLY A 199 -11.75 13.69 -23.59
N LEU A 200 -12.44 13.31 -22.50
CA LEU A 200 -13.87 13.04 -22.50
C LEU A 200 -14.55 13.92 -21.45
N PRO A 201 -15.67 14.60 -21.79
CA PRO A 201 -16.43 15.37 -20.81
C PRO A 201 -17.11 14.40 -19.82
N THR A 202 -16.41 14.13 -18.71
CA THR A 202 -16.98 13.40 -17.57
C THR A 202 -17.58 14.38 -16.57
N LEU A 203 -18.46 13.91 -15.70
CA LEU A 203 -19.01 14.77 -14.63
C LEU A 203 -17.92 15.46 -13.82
N THR A 204 -16.81 14.79 -13.54
CA THR A 204 -15.67 15.34 -12.79
C THR A 204 -14.97 16.46 -13.54
N THR A 205 -14.77 16.32 -14.88
CA THR A 205 -14.15 17.37 -15.71
C THR A 205 -15.10 18.55 -15.92
N LEU A 206 -16.39 18.30 -16.10
CA LEU A 206 -17.42 19.34 -16.21
C LEU A 206 -17.57 20.18 -14.92
N PHE A 207 -17.45 19.55 -13.75
CA PHE A 207 -17.45 20.29 -12.48
C PHE A 207 -16.19 21.15 -12.32
N ALA A 208 -15.02 20.67 -12.75
CA ALA A 208 -13.78 21.45 -12.69
C ALA A 208 -13.85 22.69 -13.59
N GLU A 209 -14.37 22.58 -14.82
CA GLU A 209 -14.56 23.70 -15.73
C GLU A 209 -15.53 24.75 -15.17
N ASN A 210 -16.65 24.33 -14.56
CA ASN A 210 -17.61 25.24 -13.93
C ASN A 210 -17.05 25.99 -12.71
N VAL A 211 -16.10 25.43 -11.98
CA VAL A 211 -15.44 26.11 -10.85
C VAL A 211 -14.51 27.22 -11.36
N GLU A 212 -13.82 27.01 -12.48
CA GLU A 212 -12.94 28.02 -13.09
C GLU A 212 -13.73 29.19 -13.71
N GLU A 213 -14.90 28.93 -14.31
CA GLU A 213 -15.78 29.98 -14.83
C GLU A 213 -16.40 30.86 -13.74
N ASN A 214 -16.71 30.30 -12.57
CA ASN A 214 -17.26 31.03 -11.42
C ASN A 214 -16.21 31.85 -10.62
N GLN A 215 -14.91 31.69 -10.92
CA GLN A 215 -13.83 32.44 -10.29
C GLN A 215 -13.30 33.60 -11.16
N ARG A 216 -13.85 33.81 -12.35
CA ARG A 216 -13.55 34.96 -13.23
C ARG A 216 -14.66 36.00 -13.16
#